data_82a98b1031a37ab369f907994535655e
#
_entry.id   82a98b1031a37ab369f907994535655e
#
_cell.length_a   1.000
_cell.length_b   1.000
_cell.length_c   1.000
_cell.angle_alpha   90.00
_cell.angle_beta   90.00
_cell.angle_gamma   90.00
#
_symmetry.space_group_name_H-M   'P 1'
#
loop_
_entity.id
_entity.type
_entity.pdbx_description
1 polymer ?
#
loop_
_entity_poly.entity_id
_entity_poly.type
_entity_poly.pdbx_seq_one_letter_code
_entity_poly.pdbx_strand_id
1 'polypeptide(L)'
;NSNKFINKIIDKNTFAISMGPRWLFSKRLLKLFSNKIVDFMGIPMPKYRGGAHYSWMILNNEKSGGCYLQNINENTVQAQSDTGYYYLGMKYKYPNSLRIPEDFFAFSIKKEMYFLKKFLNKIKKGLNFKLKKFNENNSISFPRLKNDINGILDWSYDASEIVKFINAFSNPYNGAITYVGKKKIYLK
;
A
#
# COMPACT_ATOMS: atom_id res chain seq x y z
N ASN A 1 -19.03 25.06 0.06
CA ASN A 1 -18.47 25.46 -1.26
C ASN A 1 -17.76 24.35 -2.06
N SER A 2 -17.23 23.30 -1.42
CA SER A 2 -16.64 22.15 -2.10
C SER A 2 -17.63 21.37 -2.99
N ASN A 3 -18.90 21.32 -2.61
CA ASN A 3 -19.92 20.60 -3.35
C ASN A 3 -20.26 21.23 -4.73
N LYS A 4 -20.24 22.58 -4.84
CA LYS A 4 -20.45 23.26 -6.13
C LYS A 4 -19.30 22.98 -7.11
N PHE A 5 -18.07 22.89 -6.61
CA PHE A 5 -16.89 22.57 -7.41
C PHE A 5 -16.94 21.12 -7.92
N ILE A 6 -17.22 20.17 -7.02
CA ILE A 6 -17.32 18.75 -7.35
C ILE A 6 -18.40 18.50 -8.42
N ASN A 7 -19.60 19.08 -8.27
CA ASN A 7 -20.68 18.91 -9.23
C ASN A 7 -20.39 19.52 -10.63
N LYS A 8 -19.45 20.46 -10.73
CA LYS A 8 -19.02 21.02 -12.03
C LYS A 8 -18.04 20.11 -12.79
N ILE A 9 -17.29 19.26 -12.06
CA ILE A 9 -16.23 18.41 -12.63
C ILE A 9 -16.75 17.03 -12.97
N ILE A 10 -17.73 16.53 -12.20
CA ILE A 10 -18.24 15.18 -12.35
C ILE A 10 -19.33 15.14 -13.43
N ASP A 11 -19.07 14.34 -14.45
CA ASP A 11 -20.05 13.93 -15.44
C ASP A 11 -20.15 12.40 -15.50
N LYS A 12 -21.00 11.89 -16.39
CA LYS A 12 -21.19 10.43 -16.61
C LYS A 12 -19.91 9.70 -17.04
N ASN A 13 -18.90 10.41 -17.52
CA ASN A 13 -17.63 9.85 -18.00
C ASN A 13 -16.50 10.03 -16.97
N THR A 14 -16.76 10.71 -15.86
CA THR A 14 -15.75 10.97 -14.83
C THR A 14 -15.43 9.69 -14.06
N PHE A 15 -14.15 9.38 -13.98
CA PHE A 15 -13.58 8.27 -13.21
C PHE A 15 -12.62 8.83 -12.17
N ALA A 16 -12.73 8.40 -10.92
CA ALA A 16 -11.87 8.86 -9.83
C ALA A 16 -10.92 7.77 -9.37
N ILE A 17 -9.66 8.15 -9.14
CA ILE A 17 -8.64 7.30 -8.53
C ILE A 17 -8.25 7.91 -7.20
N SER A 18 -8.49 7.17 -6.13
CA SER A 18 -7.96 7.47 -4.80
C SER A 18 -6.57 6.87 -4.64
N MET A 19 -5.70 7.53 -3.90
CA MET A 19 -4.35 7.05 -3.62
C MET A 19 -4.04 7.22 -2.13
N GLY A 20 -4.18 6.14 -1.36
CA GLY A 20 -3.87 6.09 0.05
C GLY A 20 -4.68 7.05 0.93
N PRO A 21 -6.00 7.06 0.84
CA PRO A 21 -6.83 7.95 1.63
C PRO A 21 -6.71 7.61 3.13
N ARG A 22 -6.70 8.64 3.97
CA ARG A 22 -6.73 8.48 5.44
C ARG A 22 -8.13 8.64 6.02
N TRP A 23 -9.13 8.75 5.17
CA TRP A 23 -10.55 8.97 5.52
C TRP A 23 -11.43 8.02 4.74
N LEU A 24 -12.63 7.81 5.23
CA LEU A 24 -13.68 7.06 4.54
C LEU A 24 -14.45 7.98 3.59
N PHE A 25 -14.79 7.46 2.42
CA PHE A 25 -15.64 8.17 1.48
C PHE A 25 -17.10 8.13 1.95
N SER A 26 -17.78 9.28 1.93
CA SER A 26 -19.20 9.32 2.25
C SER A 26 -20.03 8.62 1.16
N LYS A 27 -21.18 8.04 1.54
CA LYS A 27 -22.13 7.45 0.60
C LYS A 27 -22.55 8.44 -0.49
N ARG A 28 -22.69 9.73 -0.13
CA ARG A 28 -23.02 10.80 -1.07
C ARG A 28 -21.94 10.93 -2.15
N LEU A 29 -20.67 10.94 -1.78
CA LEU A 29 -19.56 11.05 -2.73
C LEU A 29 -19.51 9.82 -3.66
N LEU A 30 -19.70 8.62 -3.12
CA LEU A 30 -19.73 7.39 -3.92
C LEU A 30 -20.85 7.44 -4.98
N LYS A 31 -22.04 7.89 -4.61
CA LYS A 31 -23.18 8.06 -5.54
C LYS A 31 -22.89 9.09 -6.64
N LEU A 32 -22.24 10.22 -6.32
CA LEU A 32 -21.87 11.24 -7.30
C LEU A 32 -21.00 10.69 -8.43
N PHE A 33 -20.08 9.79 -8.11
CA PHE A 33 -19.23 9.12 -9.10
C PHE A 33 -19.87 7.85 -9.70
N SER A 34 -21.15 7.58 -9.41
CA SER A 34 -21.84 6.36 -9.90
C SER A 34 -21.01 5.09 -9.67
N ASN A 35 -20.37 5.00 -8.48
CA ASN A 35 -19.43 3.92 -8.10
C ASN A 35 -18.18 3.79 -9.00
N LYS A 36 -17.83 4.83 -9.76
CA LYS A 36 -16.61 4.88 -10.57
C LYS A 36 -15.41 5.44 -9.78
N ILE A 37 -15.32 5.12 -8.49
CA ILE A 37 -14.14 5.42 -7.66
C ILE A 37 -13.38 4.12 -7.45
N VAL A 38 -12.09 4.14 -7.70
CA VAL A 38 -11.19 3.06 -7.32
C VAL A 38 -10.14 3.56 -6.36
N ASP A 39 -9.65 2.69 -5.49
CA ASP A 39 -8.47 2.96 -4.68
C ASP A 39 -7.26 2.24 -5.24
N PHE A 40 -6.18 2.99 -5.41
CA PHE A 40 -4.91 2.44 -5.84
C PHE A 40 -4.15 1.94 -4.61
N MET A 41 -3.94 0.63 -4.56
CA MET A 41 -3.25 -0.08 -3.50
C MET A 41 -1.88 -0.56 -4.00
N GLY A 42 -0.79 0.06 -3.52
CA GLY A 42 0.59 -0.31 -3.85
C GLY A 42 1.14 -1.42 -2.95
N ILE A 43 0.32 -2.44 -2.65
CA ILE A 43 0.69 -3.59 -1.82
C ILE A 43 0.32 -4.91 -2.49
N PRO A 44 1.02 -6.03 -2.18
CA PRO A 44 0.72 -7.34 -2.78
C PRO A 44 -0.52 -8.01 -2.14
N MET A 45 -1.69 -7.41 -2.37
CA MET A 45 -2.97 -7.91 -1.87
C MET A 45 -3.20 -9.41 -2.18
N PRO A 46 -3.86 -10.14 -1.29
CA PRO A 46 -4.45 -9.77 0.01
C PRO A 46 -3.46 -9.85 1.18
N LYS A 47 -2.18 -10.16 0.91
CA LYS A 47 -1.10 -10.10 1.91
C LYS A 47 -0.71 -8.65 2.20
N TYR A 48 -0.06 -8.43 3.33
CA TYR A 48 0.53 -7.16 3.75
C TYR A 48 -0.45 -6.00 3.86
N ARG A 49 -1.70 -6.29 4.17
CA ARG A 49 -2.66 -5.26 4.58
C ARG A 49 -2.20 -4.55 5.85
N GLY A 50 -2.67 -3.32 6.03
CA GLY A 50 -2.33 -2.51 7.19
C GLY A 50 -1.20 -1.53 6.92
N GLY A 51 -0.25 -1.40 7.85
CA GLY A 51 0.82 -0.40 7.75
C GLY A 51 2.21 -0.99 7.63
N ALA A 52 3.17 -0.13 7.20
CA ALA A 52 4.60 -0.44 7.14
C ALA A 52 4.95 -1.70 6.30
N HIS A 53 4.21 -1.93 5.21
CA HIS A 53 4.32 -3.18 4.44
C HIS A 53 5.74 -3.47 3.94
N TYR A 54 6.54 -2.48 3.52
CA TYR A 54 7.92 -2.72 3.10
C TYR A 54 8.81 -3.22 4.24
N SER A 55 8.68 -2.62 5.45
CA SER A 55 9.41 -3.10 6.63
C SER A 55 9.03 -4.55 6.95
N TRP A 56 7.73 -4.86 6.95
CA TRP A 56 7.26 -6.23 7.16
C TRP A 56 7.73 -7.20 6.09
N MET A 57 7.79 -6.77 4.83
CA MET A 57 8.31 -7.60 3.74
C MET A 57 9.80 -7.91 3.93
N ILE A 58 10.59 -6.93 4.37
CA ILE A 58 12.02 -7.12 4.68
C ILE A 58 12.17 -8.10 5.85
N LEU A 59 11.44 -7.89 6.96
CA LEU A 59 11.46 -8.76 8.12
C LEU A 59 11.10 -10.22 7.77
N ASN A 60 10.17 -10.41 6.83
CA ASN A 60 9.71 -11.73 6.39
C ASN A 60 10.47 -12.29 5.17
N ASN A 61 11.54 -11.65 4.71
CA ASN A 61 12.26 -12.03 3.48
C ASN A 61 11.35 -12.14 2.24
N GLU A 62 10.24 -11.39 2.18
CA GLU A 62 9.31 -11.43 1.06
C GLU A 62 9.84 -10.62 -0.13
N LYS A 63 9.83 -11.23 -1.29
CA LYS A 63 10.32 -10.62 -2.54
C LYS A 63 9.22 -10.41 -3.58
N SER A 64 7.96 -10.63 -3.20
CA SER A 64 6.83 -10.47 -4.11
C SER A 64 6.10 -9.17 -3.83
N GLY A 65 6.15 -8.25 -4.78
CA GLY A 65 5.38 -7.00 -4.77
C GLY A 65 4.09 -7.11 -5.58
N GLY A 66 3.28 -6.07 -5.48
CA GLY A 66 2.07 -5.97 -6.28
C GLY A 66 1.34 -4.65 -6.09
N CYS A 67 0.48 -4.33 -7.05
CA CYS A 67 -0.44 -3.20 -6.96
C CYS A 67 -1.80 -3.55 -7.57
N TYR A 68 -2.85 -2.92 -7.06
CA TYR A 68 -4.22 -3.20 -7.43
C TYR A 68 -5.05 -1.94 -7.52
N LEU A 69 -6.10 -1.99 -8.33
CA LEU A 69 -7.17 -1.00 -8.36
C LEU A 69 -8.39 -1.64 -7.70
N GLN A 70 -8.56 -1.34 -6.44
CA GLN A 70 -9.64 -1.85 -5.61
C GLN A 70 -10.92 -1.07 -5.89
N ASN A 71 -12.05 -1.78 -5.96
CA ASN A 71 -13.36 -1.15 -6.01
C ASN A 71 -13.71 -0.54 -4.65
N ILE A 72 -14.08 0.72 -4.65
CA ILE A 72 -14.63 1.38 -3.47
C ILE A 72 -16.16 1.41 -3.62
N ASN A 73 -16.84 0.77 -2.69
CA ASN A 73 -18.30 0.79 -2.59
C ASN A 73 -18.72 0.99 -1.12
N GLU A 74 -20.02 1.09 -0.87
CA GLU A 74 -20.53 1.34 0.47
C GLU A 74 -20.11 0.24 1.47
N ASN A 75 -19.98 -1.01 1.04
CA ASN A 75 -19.58 -2.12 1.90
C ASN A 75 -18.09 -2.10 2.24
N THR A 76 -17.22 -1.74 1.29
CA THR A 76 -15.77 -1.60 1.53
C THR A 76 -15.47 -0.44 2.46
N VAL A 77 -16.21 0.65 2.35
CA VAL A 77 -16.10 1.81 3.25
C VAL A 77 -16.53 1.44 4.69
N GLN A 78 -17.61 0.68 4.84
CA GLN A 78 -18.09 0.28 6.17
C GLN A 78 -17.18 -0.74 6.85
N ALA A 79 -16.56 -1.64 6.10
CA ALA A 79 -15.71 -2.67 6.66
C ALA A 79 -14.34 -2.16 7.13
N GLN A 80 -13.97 -0.90 6.86
CA GLN A 80 -12.65 -0.32 7.16
C GLN A 80 -11.47 -1.21 6.73
N SER A 81 -11.68 -2.03 5.71
CA SER A 81 -10.73 -3.07 5.34
C SER A 81 -10.33 -2.94 3.88
N ASP A 82 -9.06 -3.19 3.62
CA ASP A 82 -8.52 -3.38 2.26
C ASP A 82 -9.02 -4.72 1.68
N THR A 83 -10.27 -5.07 1.93
CA THR A 83 -10.87 -6.34 1.51
C THR A 83 -11.90 -6.11 0.43
N GLY A 84 -12.17 -7.14 -0.36
CA GLY A 84 -13.28 -7.16 -1.30
C GLY A 84 -12.83 -7.36 -2.73
N TYR A 85 -13.16 -6.43 -3.61
CA TYR A 85 -13.07 -6.62 -5.05
C TYR A 85 -12.10 -5.64 -5.69
N TYR A 86 -11.47 -6.09 -6.76
CA TYR A 86 -10.58 -5.26 -7.57
C TYR A 86 -10.87 -5.44 -9.06
N TYR A 87 -10.56 -4.42 -9.85
CA TYR A 87 -10.71 -4.44 -11.30
C TYR A 87 -9.46 -4.95 -12.00
N LEU A 88 -8.30 -4.50 -11.58
CA LEU A 88 -7.03 -4.85 -12.17
C LEU A 88 -5.98 -4.99 -11.07
N GLY A 89 -5.06 -5.93 -11.26
CA GLY A 89 -3.91 -6.12 -10.38
C GLY A 89 -2.68 -6.52 -11.17
N MET A 90 -1.53 -6.20 -10.62
CA MET A 90 -0.23 -6.60 -11.14
C MET A 90 0.64 -7.10 -9.99
N LYS A 91 1.29 -8.25 -10.21
CA LYS A 91 2.33 -8.78 -9.32
C LYS A 91 3.69 -8.62 -9.98
N TYR A 92 4.72 -8.43 -9.19
CA TYR A 92 6.10 -8.34 -9.63
C TYR A 92 7.04 -8.88 -8.56
N LYS A 93 8.27 -9.21 -8.95
CA LYS A 93 9.31 -9.63 -8.01
C LYS A 93 10.29 -8.48 -7.77
N TYR A 94 10.72 -8.33 -6.54
CA TYR A 94 11.80 -7.43 -6.17
C TYR A 94 13.16 -8.06 -6.44
N PRO A 95 14.13 -7.32 -6.99
CA PRO A 95 15.52 -7.76 -7.08
C PRO A 95 16.12 -8.04 -5.70
N ASN A 96 17.04 -9.00 -5.64
CA ASN A 96 17.73 -9.34 -4.39
C ASN A 96 18.67 -8.24 -3.88
N SER A 97 18.99 -7.24 -4.73
CA SER A 97 19.82 -6.11 -4.35
C SER A 97 19.12 -5.09 -3.45
N LEU A 98 17.78 -5.10 -3.38
CA LEU A 98 17.04 -4.16 -2.54
C LEU A 98 17.18 -4.56 -1.07
N ARG A 99 17.49 -3.57 -0.23
CA ARG A 99 17.81 -3.78 1.18
C ARG A 99 16.83 -3.11 2.13
N ILE A 100 16.49 -1.86 1.86
CA ILE A 100 15.77 -0.97 2.78
C ILE A 100 14.41 -0.54 2.18
N PRO A 101 13.45 -0.07 3.00
CA PRO A 101 12.11 0.33 2.53
C PRO A 101 12.14 1.34 1.39
N GLU A 102 13.11 2.26 1.37
CA GLU A 102 13.28 3.26 0.30
C GLU A 102 13.59 2.61 -1.06
N ASP A 103 14.42 1.57 -1.08
CA ASP A 103 14.73 0.81 -2.30
C ASP A 103 13.47 0.13 -2.86
N PHE A 104 12.71 -0.53 -1.97
CA PHE A 104 11.46 -1.19 -2.33
C PHE A 104 10.45 -0.18 -2.89
N PHE A 105 10.31 0.97 -2.25
CA PHE A 105 9.45 2.05 -2.70
C PHE A 105 9.87 2.58 -4.07
N ALA A 106 11.16 2.90 -4.25
CA ALA A 106 11.69 3.42 -5.51
C ALA A 106 11.51 2.44 -6.67
N PHE A 107 11.64 1.13 -6.41
CA PHE A 107 11.37 0.10 -7.40
C PHE A 107 9.88 -0.01 -7.70
N SER A 108 9.04 -0.04 -6.67
CA SER A 108 7.59 -0.17 -6.77
C SER A 108 6.99 0.95 -7.62
N ILE A 109 7.36 2.21 -7.36
CA ILE A 109 6.83 3.37 -8.08
C ILE A 109 6.99 3.25 -9.60
N LYS A 110 8.10 2.69 -10.08
CA LYS A 110 8.32 2.46 -11.52
C LYS A 110 7.32 1.46 -12.09
N LYS A 111 7.06 0.37 -11.36
CA LYS A 111 6.08 -0.66 -11.75
C LYS A 111 4.64 -0.13 -11.68
N GLU A 112 4.34 0.62 -10.65
CA GLU A 112 3.04 1.22 -10.40
C GLU A 112 2.66 2.27 -11.45
N MET A 113 3.61 3.12 -11.83
CA MET A 113 3.41 4.09 -12.91
C MET A 113 3.14 3.41 -14.26
N TYR A 114 3.85 2.33 -14.58
CA TYR A 114 3.57 1.52 -15.77
C TYR A 114 2.15 0.92 -15.70
N PHE A 115 1.78 0.37 -14.55
CA PHE A 115 0.46 -0.22 -14.32
C PHE A 115 -0.67 0.81 -14.49
N LEU A 116 -0.53 1.99 -13.87
CA LEU A 116 -1.51 3.08 -13.98
C LEU A 116 -1.65 3.59 -15.43
N LYS A 117 -0.54 3.78 -16.14
CA LYS A 117 -0.58 4.15 -17.56
C LYS A 117 -1.35 3.13 -18.39
N LYS A 118 -1.10 1.83 -18.17
CA LYS A 118 -1.81 0.74 -18.85
C LYS A 118 -3.31 0.75 -18.54
N PHE A 119 -3.68 1.02 -17.30
CA PHE A 119 -5.07 1.13 -16.88
C PHE A 119 -5.78 2.32 -17.53
N LEU A 120 -5.19 3.51 -17.47
CA LEU A 120 -5.73 4.72 -18.09
C LEU A 120 -5.94 4.56 -19.60
N ASN A 121 -4.98 3.93 -20.29
CA ASN A 121 -5.10 3.65 -21.71
C ASN A 121 -6.28 2.69 -22.02
N LYS A 122 -6.54 1.71 -21.15
CA LYS A 122 -7.71 0.83 -21.30
C LYS A 122 -9.02 1.58 -21.09
N ILE A 123 -9.10 2.48 -20.10
CA ILE A 123 -10.28 3.33 -19.87
C ILE A 123 -10.54 4.22 -21.09
N LYS A 124 -9.50 4.89 -21.63
CA LYS A 124 -9.62 5.73 -22.84
C LYS A 124 -10.16 4.97 -24.06
N LYS A 125 -9.90 3.68 -24.14
CA LYS A 125 -10.42 2.80 -25.20
C LYS A 125 -11.83 2.26 -24.90
N GLY A 126 -12.48 2.69 -23.83
CA GLY A 126 -13.81 2.24 -23.44
C GLY A 126 -13.87 0.78 -22.95
N LEU A 127 -12.75 0.21 -22.53
CA LEU A 127 -12.73 -1.16 -22.05
C LEU A 127 -13.35 -1.28 -20.66
N ASN A 128 -14.33 -2.15 -20.53
CA ASN A 128 -14.92 -2.50 -19.24
C ASN A 128 -14.06 -3.52 -18.51
N PHE A 129 -13.94 -3.35 -17.19
CA PHE A 129 -13.22 -4.27 -16.32
C PHE A 129 -14.21 -5.14 -15.56
N LYS A 130 -13.99 -6.46 -15.62
CA LYS A 130 -14.71 -7.39 -14.76
C LYS A 130 -14.19 -7.25 -13.32
N LEU A 131 -15.10 -7.18 -12.38
CA LEU A 131 -14.81 -7.18 -10.97
C LEU A 131 -14.32 -8.58 -10.55
N LYS A 132 -13.20 -8.64 -9.83
CA LYS A 132 -12.58 -9.85 -9.30
C LYS A 132 -12.57 -9.80 -7.80
N LYS A 133 -12.71 -10.94 -7.13
CA LYS A 133 -12.63 -11.07 -5.68
C LYS A 133 -11.22 -11.50 -5.26
N PHE A 134 -10.70 -10.92 -4.17
CA PHE A 134 -9.48 -11.42 -3.54
C PHE A 134 -9.73 -12.78 -2.92
N ASN A 135 -8.72 -13.66 -2.94
CA ASN A 135 -8.75 -14.90 -2.17
C ASN A 135 -8.38 -14.56 -0.71
N GLU A 136 -9.38 -14.40 0.11
CA GLU A 136 -9.22 -13.98 1.51
C GLU A 136 -8.51 -15.02 2.39
N ASN A 137 -8.45 -16.28 1.98
CA ASN A 137 -7.68 -17.32 2.69
C ASN A 137 -6.19 -17.00 2.78
N ASN A 138 -5.69 -16.16 1.86
CA ASN A 138 -4.29 -15.69 1.84
C ASN A 138 -4.13 -14.29 2.49
N SER A 139 -5.16 -13.81 3.16
CA SER A 139 -5.14 -12.48 3.77
C SER A 139 -4.29 -12.46 5.05
N ILE A 140 -3.36 -11.52 5.09
CA ILE A 140 -2.55 -11.23 6.28
C ILE A 140 -2.55 -9.72 6.48
N SER A 141 -2.93 -9.30 7.69
CA SER A 141 -2.87 -7.89 8.11
C SER A 141 -1.72 -7.68 9.08
N PHE A 142 -0.93 -6.66 8.84
CA PHE A 142 0.19 -6.28 9.68
C PHE A 142 -0.08 -4.96 10.38
N PRO A 143 0.28 -4.83 11.67
CA PRO A 143 0.15 -3.57 12.39
C PRO A 143 1.12 -2.53 11.83
N ARG A 144 0.78 -1.25 12.05
CA ARG A 144 1.70 -0.16 11.77
C ARG A 144 2.87 -0.20 12.74
N LEU A 145 4.08 -0.19 12.21
CA LEU A 145 5.30 -0.10 13.01
C LEU A 145 5.57 1.36 13.43
N LYS A 146 5.96 1.53 14.69
CA LYS A 146 6.41 2.80 15.26
C LYS A 146 7.85 2.62 15.71
N ASN A 147 8.78 3.45 15.21
CA ASN A 147 10.20 3.31 15.51
C ASN A 147 10.49 3.23 17.02
N ASP A 148 9.90 4.14 17.81
CA ASP A 148 10.15 4.24 19.24
C ASP A 148 9.64 3.03 20.06
N ILE A 149 8.75 2.22 19.49
CA ILE A 149 8.17 1.06 20.16
C ILE A 149 8.70 -0.24 19.54
N ASN A 150 8.62 -0.31 18.21
CA ASN A 150 8.89 -1.55 17.48
C ASN A 150 10.30 -1.61 16.88
N GLY A 151 11.02 -0.48 16.87
CA GLY A 151 12.34 -0.37 16.25
C GLY A 151 13.50 -0.60 17.22
N ILE A 152 13.26 -1.03 18.45
CA ILE A 152 14.31 -1.32 19.44
C ILE A 152 14.94 -2.67 19.10
N LEU A 153 16.24 -2.64 18.84
CA LEU A 153 17.01 -3.84 18.46
C LEU A 153 17.27 -4.74 19.67
N ASP A 154 16.96 -6.00 19.52
CA ASP A 154 17.37 -7.07 20.43
C ASP A 154 18.69 -7.67 19.96
N TRP A 155 19.73 -7.51 20.74
CA TRP A 155 21.06 -8.01 20.44
C TRP A 155 21.23 -9.53 20.65
N SER A 156 20.22 -10.21 21.18
CA SER A 156 20.21 -11.67 21.28
C SER A 156 19.99 -12.39 19.95
N TYR A 157 19.52 -11.65 18.91
CA TYR A 157 19.34 -12.19 17.58
C TYR A 157 20.68 -12.53 16.91
N ASP A 158 20.65 -13.45 15.95
CA ASP A 158 21.80 -13.71 15.12
C ASP A 158 22.14 -12.52 14.20
N ALA A 159 23.36 -12.49 13.67
CA ALA A 159 23.84 -11.37 12.86
C ALA A 159 22.97 -11.10 11.62
N SER A 160 22.39 -12.14 11.01
CA SER A 160 21.55 -12.03 9.83
C SER A 160 20.20 -11.37 10.16
N GLU A 161 19.62 -11.73 11.30
CA GLU A 161 18.38 -11.13 11.80
C GLU A 161 18.60 -9.67 12.23
N ILE A 162 19.73 -9.37 12.88
CA ILE A 162 20.13 -8.01 13.24
C ILE A 162 20.21 -7.11 11.99
N VAL A 163 20.93 -7.56 10.95
CA VAL A 163 21.05 -6.81 9.69
C VAL A 163 19.69 -6.61 9.05
N LYS A 164 18.86 -7.64 9.01
CA LYS A 164 17.51 -7.58 8.46
C LYS A 164 16.63 -6.58 9.23
N PHE A 165 16.71 -6.60 10.56
CA PHE A 165 15.98 -5.68 11.41
C PHE A 165 16.41 -4.22 11.18
N ILE A 166 17.71 -3.94 11.16
CA ILE A 166 18.26 -2.61 10.88
C ILE A 166 17.75 -2.13 9.51
N ASN A 167 17.84 -2.97 8.48
CA ASN A 167 17.37 -2.66 7.16
C ASN A 167 15.86 -2.31 7.13
N ALA A 168 15.03 -3.05 7.85
CA ALA A 168 13.58 -2.85 7.89
C ALA A 168 13.16 -1.50 8.49
N PHE A 169 13.97 -0.94 9.37
CA PHE A 169 13.74 0.36 10.00
C PHE A 169 14.61 1.50 9.42
N SER A 170 15.41 1.21 8.39
CA SER A 170 16.25 2.19 7.70
C SER A 170 15.41 3.16 6.85
N ASN A 171 16.05 3.94 6.00
CA ASN A 171 15.39 4.96 5.19
C ASN A 171 14.07 4.48 4.53
N PRO A 172 13.02 5.30 4.53
CA PRO A 172 12.92 6.72 4.97
C PRO A 172 12.67 6.92 6.48
N TYR A 173 12.78 5.88 7.28
CA TYR A 173 12.62 5.95 8.73
C TYR A 173 13.91 6.37 9.44
N ASN A 174 13.81 6.63 10.74
CA ASN A 174 14.93 7.14 11.52
C ASN A 174 16.05 6.11 11.76
N GLY A 175 15.78 4.82 11.58
CA GLY A 175 16.67 3.70 11.83
C GLY A 175 16.20 2.82 12.98
N ALA A 176 16.79 1.63 13.12
CA ALA A 176 16.61 0.79 14.31
C ALA A 176 17.26 1.47 15.51
N ILE A 177 16.74 1.20 16.71
CA ILE A 177 17.16 1.87 17.94
C ILE A 177 17.96 0.91 18.81
N THR A 178 19.06 1.40 19.35
CA THR A 178 19.76 0.78 20.47
C THR A 178 20.16 1.82 21.52
N TYR A 179 20.63 1.36 22.64
CA TYR A 179 21.07 2.21 23.75
C TYR A 179 22.50 1.87 24.17
N VAL A 180 23.31 2.91 24.38
CA VAL A 180 24.63 2.80 25.03
C VAL A 180 24.56 3.62 26.30
N GLY A 181 24.46 2.93 27.43
CA GLY A 181 24.06 3.56 28.69
C GLY A 181 22.68 4.19 28.57
N LYS A 182 22.58 5.49 28.84
CA LYS A 182 21.33 6.26 28.70
C LYS A 182 21.16 6.91 27.32
N LYS A 183 22.14 6.79 26.43
CA LYS A 183 22.13 7.44 25.12
C LYS A 183 21.43 6.57 24.09
N LYS A 184 20.39 7.12 23.46
CA LYS A 184 19.69 6.51 22.32
C LYS A 184 20.50 6.68 21.05
N ILE A 185 20.70 5.61 20.30
CA ILE A 185 21.43 5.58 19.02
C ILE A 185 20.52 4.99 17.95
N TYR A 186 20.57 5.55 16.76
CA TYR A 186 19.87 5.05 15.57
C TYR A 186 20.87 4.35 14.65
N LEU A 187 20.52 3.13 14.23
CA LEU A 187 21.28 2.29 13.31
C LEU A 187 20.58 2.26 11.96
N LYS A 188 21.37 2.42 10.87
CA LYS A 188 20.87 2.37 9.49
C LYS A 188 21.73 1.48 8.63
#